data_408d498a48e2ce1a7276c76943a16130
#
_entry.id   408d498a48e2ce1a7276c76943a16130
#
_cell.length_a   1.000
_cell.length_b   1.000
_cell.length_c   1.000
_cell.angle_alpha   90.00
_cell.angle_beta   90.00
_cell.angle_gamma   90.00
#
_symmetry.space_group_name_H-M   'P 1'
#
loop_
_entity.id
_entity.type
_entity.pdbx_description
1 polymer ?
#
loop_
_entity_poly.entity_id
_entity_poly.type
_entity_poly.pdbx_seq_one_letter_code
_entity_poly.pdbx_strand_id
1 'polypeptide(L)'
;MRIEFKSASPDLAAEYIRLRGLTRENAVSEERLRSLGITAETWANDILSTQLQGFIAESDQEVVGYCFGAPKSGEVVVLAVRPAFERQGVGQKLLALVVDHLRRCGHTKLFLGCSSDSEVRSYGFYRRLGWRSTGAVDERGDEILELSLP
;
A
#
# COMPACT_ATOMS: atom_id res chain seq x y z
N MET A 1 -1.58 23.46 2.91
CA MET A 1 -2.32 22.39 2.24
C MET A 1 -2.73 21.34 3.25
N ARG A 2 -4.01 21.09 3.32
CA ARG A 2 -4.53 20.15 4.33
C ARG A 2 -4.67 18.76 3.76
N ILE A 3 -4.17 17.77 4.49
CA ILE A 3 -4.28 16.36 4.10
C ILE A 3 -5.22 15.68 5.07
N GLU A 4 -6.23 15.01 4.54
CA GLU A 4 -7.19 14.26 5.34
C GLU A 4 -6.99 12.77 5.10
N PHE A 5 -7.09 11.97 6.16
CA PHE A 5 -6.95 10.52 6.10
C PHE A 5 -8.30 9.89 6.41
N LYS A 6 -8.71 8.93 5.60
CA LYS A 6 -9.98 8.25 5.79
C LYS A 6 -9.96 6.85 5.20
N SER A 7 -10.97 6.05 5.54
CA SER A 7 -11.09 4.70 4.99
C SER A 7 -11.26 4.75 3.49
N ALA A 8 -10.69 3.77 2.80
CA ALA A 8 -10.78 3.70 1.35
C ALA A 8 -12.20 3.33 0.92
N SER A 9 -12.71 4.03 -0.09
CA SER A 9 -14.02 3.78 -0.66
C SER A 9 -13.88 2.98 -1.96
N PRO A 10 -14.77 2.01 -2.24
CA PRO A 10 -14.75 1.31 -3.52
C PRO A 10 -15.07 2.24 -4.70
N ASP A 11 -15.79 3.34 -4.45
CA ASP A 11 -16.16 4.29 -5.49
C ASP A 11 -14.98 5.01 -6.11
N LEU A 12 -13.83 5.04 -5.41
CA LEU A 12 -12.64 5.74 -5.85
C LEU A 12 -11.60 4.81 -6.50
N ALA A 13 -11.99 3.58 -6.81
CA ALA A 13 -11.04 2.58 -7.33
C ALA A 13 -10.35 3.05 -8.61
N ALA A 14 -11.05 3.78 -9.49
CA ALA A 14 -10.43 4.32 -10.69
C ALA A 14 -9.29 5.30 -10.36
N GLU A 15 -9.45 6.06 -9.27
CA GLU A 15 -8.41 6.98 -8.80
C GLU A 15 -7.19 6.20 -8.27
N TYR A 16 -7.43 5.07 -7.61
CA TYR A 16 -6.32 4.23 -7.11
C TYR A 16 -5.50 3.68 -8.28
N ILE A 17 -6.18 3.23 -9.32
CA ILE A 17 -5.54 2.75 -10.55
C ILE A 17 -4.68 3.85 -11.16
N ARG A 18 -5.23 5.05 -11.30
CA ARG A 18 -4.50 6.17 -11.90
C ARG A 18 -3.26 6.52 -11.09
N LEU A 19 -3.39 6.61 -9.77
CA LEU A 19 -2.29 6.98 -8.90
C LEU A 19 -1.15 5.98 -8.98
N ARG A 20 -1.47 4.69 -9.17
CA ARG A 20 -0.46 3.64 -9.24
C ARG A 20 0.54 3.87 -10.38
N GLY A 21 0.13 4.57 -11.43
CA GLY A 21 0.99 4.94 -12.54
C GLY A 21 1.77 6.23 -12.34
N LEU A 22 1.53 6.94 -11.24
CA LEU A 22 2.12 8.26 -11.00
C LEU A 22 3.20 8.26 -9.92
N THR A 23 3.48 7.12 -9.31
CA THR A 23 4.48 7.05 -8.23
C THR A 23 5.88 7.23 -8.79
N ARG A 24 6.78 7.78 -7.97
CA ARG A 24 8.16 8.05 -8.39
C ARG A 24 8.90 6.77 -8.77
N GLU A 25 8.71 5.72 -7.98
CA GLU A 25 9.39 4.44 -8.17
C GLU A 25 8.33 3.36 -8.25
N ASN A 26 8.61 2.33 -9.05
CA ASN A 26 7.71 1.19 -9.21
C ASN A 26 6.32 1.56 -9.73
N ALA A 27 6.24 2.59 -10.58
CA ALA A 27 4.98 2.95 -11.21
C ALA A 27 4.48 1.80 -12.07
N VAL A 28 3.19 1.52 -12.00
CA VAL A 28 2.55 0.48 -12.79
C VAL A 28 1.42 1.10 -13.58
N SER A 29 1.47 0.99 -14.90
CA SER A 29 0.46 1.57 -15.78
C SER A 29 -0.87 0.85 -15.64
N GLU A 30 -1.94 1.53 -16.01
CA GLU A 30 -3.27 0.93 -16.01
C GLU A 30 -3.32 -0.31 -16.90
N GLU A 31 -2.66 -0.26 -18.05
CA GLU A 31 -2.59 -1.40 -18.96
C GLU A 31 -1.92 -2.61 -18.30
N ARG A 32 -0.81 -2.37 -17.61
CA ARG A 32 -0.09 -3.44 -16.91
C ARG A 32 -0.93 -4.01 -15.78
N LEU A 33 -1.59 -3.16 -15.00
CA LEU A 33 -2.49 -3.62 -13.95
C LEU A 33 -3.60 -4.48 -14.52
N ARG A 34 -4.19 -4.05 -15.64
CA ARG A 34 -5.25 -4.82 -16.29
C ARG A 34 -4.74 -6.19 -16.72
N SER A 35 -3.52 -6.26 -17.25
CA SER A 35 -2.94 -7.55 -17.64
C SER A 35 -2.74 -8.49 -16.46
N LEU A 36 -2.66 -7.96 -15.24
CA LEU A 36 -2.55 -8.73 -14.00
C LEU A 36 -3.91 -8.99 -13.36
N GLY A 37 -5.01 -8.63 -14.03
CA GLY A 37 -6.35 -8.80 -13.49
C GLY A 37 -6.77 -7.71 -12.51
N ILE A 38 -6.03 -6.63 -12.42
CA ILE A 38 -6.31 -5.53 -11.51
C ILE A 38 -6.96 -4.40 -12.30
N THR A 39 -8.24 -4.18 -12.05
CA THR A 39 -9.03 -3.13 -12.69
C THR A 39 -9.77 -2.36 -11.60
N ALA A 40 -10.38 -1.22 -11.97
CA ALA A 40 -11.19 -0.48 -11.02
C ALA A 40 -12.33 -1.36 -10.48
N GLU A 41 -12.93 -2.18 -11.34
CA GLU A 41 -14.01 -3.07 -10.95
C GLU A 41 -13.54 -4.12 -9.94
N THR A 42 -12.42 -4.82 -10.23
CA THR A 42 -11.93 -5.86 -9.33
C THR A 42 -11.44 -5.27 -8.01
N TRP A 43 -10.81 -4.10 -8.06
CA TRP A 43 -10.35 -3.43 -6.84
C TRP A 43 -11.55 -3.02 -5.97
N ALA A 44 -12.58 -2.44 -6.57
CA ALA A 44 -13.80 -2.06 -5.86
C ALA A 44 -14.46 -3.30 -5.23
N ASN A 45 -14.55 -4.40 -5.98
CA ASN A 45 -15.14 -5.64 -5.48
C ASN A 45 -14.33 -6.20 -4.30
N ASP A 46 -13.01 -6.12 -4.35
CA ASP A 46 -12.17 -6.59 -3.26
C ASP A 46 -12.37 -5.75 -1.98
N ILE A 47 -12.61 -4.46 -2.12
CA ILE A 47 -12.94 -3.61 -0.98
C ILE A 47 -14.31 -4.01 -0.41
N LEU A 48 -15.31 -4.16 -1.28
CA LEU A 48 -16.66 -4.52 -0.87
C LEU A 48 -16.73 -5.88 -0.17
N SER A 49 -15.94 -6.84 -0.65
CA SER A 49 -15.90 -8.19 -0.08
C SER A 49 -14.93 -8.32 1.10
N THR A 50 -14.29 -7.23 1.50
CA THR A 50 -13.30 -7.15 2.58
C THR A 50 -12.02 -7.95 2.33
N GLN A 51 -11.75 -8.33 1.09
CA GLN A 51 -10.48 -8.95 0.74
C GLN A 51 -9.33 -7.94 0.75
N LEU A 52 -9.65 -6.67 0.49
CA LEU A 52 -8.73 -5.54 0.65
C LEU A 52 -9.39 -4.51 1.54
N GLN A 53 -8.65 -4.00 2.49
CA GLN A 53 -9.08 -2.90 3.36
C GLN A 53 -7.96 -1.89 3.40
N GLY A 54 -8.30 -0.63 3.30
CA GLY A 54 -7.26 0.38 3.24
C GLY A 54 -7.71 1.75 3.68
N PHE A 55 -6.75 2.66 3.61
CA PHE A 55 -6.94 4.05 3.96
C PHE A 55 -6.36 4.92 2.86
N ILE A 56 -6.95 6.09 2.69
CA ILE A 56 -6.51 7.05 1.68
C ILE A 56 -6.16 8.37 2.33
N ALA A 57 -5.30 9.11 1.66
CA ALA A 57 -5.01 10.50 1.97
C ALA A 57 -5.58 11.35 0.84
N GLU A 58 -6.29 12.41 1.19
CA GLU A 58 -6.85 13.35 0.23
C GLU A 58 -6.33 14.75 0.50
N SER A 59 -6.10 15.51 -0.56
CA SER A 59 -5.79 16.91 -0.51
C SER A 59 -6.63 17.60 -1.58
N ASP A 60 -7.41 18.61 -1.19
CA ASP A 60 -8.29 19.34 -2.10
C ASP A 60 -9.22 18.36 -2.88
N GLN A 61 -9.77 17.37 -2.16
CA GLN A 61 -10.69 16.37 -2.69
C GLN A 61 -10.07 15.41 -3.71
N GLU A 62 -8.75 15.39 -3.83
CA GLU A 62 -8.05 14.46 -4.68
C GLU A 62 -7.32 13.40 -3.85
N VAL A 63 -7.32 12.15 -4.33
CA VAL A 63 -6.56 11.09 -3.69
C VAL A 63 -5.07 11.32 -4.00
N VAL A 64 -4.28 11.50 -2.95
CA VAL A 64 -2.84 11.75 -3.09
C VAL A 64 -1.99 10.61 -2.55
N GLY A 65 -2.61 9.65 -1.89
CA GLY A 65 -1.93 8.46 -1.40
C GLY A 65 -2.93 7.44 -0.89
N TYR A 66 -2.47 6.19 -0.80
CA TYR A 66 -3.28 5.11 -0.21
C TYR A 66 -2.38 3.96 0.25
N CYS A 67 -2.93 3.16 1.15
CA CYS A 67 -2.32 1.90 1.55
C CYS A 67 -3.43 0.89 1.76
N PHE A 68 -3.25 -0.31 1.24
CA PHE A 68 -4.21 -1.41 1.37
C PHE A 68 -3.55 -2.63 1.98
N GLY A 69 -4.29 -3.33 2.82
CA GLY A 69 -3.90 -4.59 3.40
C GLY A 69 -4.93 -5.67 3.13
N ALA A 70 -4.50 -6.91 3.25
CA ALA A 70 -5.36 -8.08 3.11
C ALA A 70 -5.66 -8.64 4.51
N PRO A 71 -6.88 -8.42 5.05
CA PRO A 71 -7.19 -8.85 6.41
C PRO A 71 -7.04 -10.35 6.65
N LYS A 72 -7.26 -11.16 5.61
CA LYS A 72 -7.18 -12.60 5.74
C LYS A 72 -5.75 -13.10 5.94
N SER A 73 -4.79 -12.52 5.22
CA SER A 73 -3.41 -13.00 5.24
C SER A 73 -2.47 -12.20 6.12
N GLY A 74 -2.78 -10.93 6.37
CA GLY A 74 -1.87 -10.02 7.05
C GLY A 74 -0.87 -9.35 6.13
N GLU A 75 -1.10 -9.41 4.83
CA GLU A 75 -0.22 -8.77 3.86
C GLU A 75 -0.55 -7.28 3.73
N VAL A 76 0.49 -6.44 3.73
CA VAL A 76 0.37 -5.06 3.25
C VAL A 76 0.60 -5.11 1.75
N VAL A 77 -0.47 -4.90 0.99
CA VAL A 77 -0.49 -5.22 -0.44
C VAL A 77 0.11 -4.11 -1.29
N VAL A 78 -0.18 -2.86 -0.96
CA VAL A 78 0.32 -1.71 -1.73
C VAL A 78 0.30 -0.46 -0.88
N LEU A 79 1.31 0.37 -1.09
CA LEU A 79 1.41 1.71 -0.53
C LEU A 79 1.87 2.62 -1.66
N ALA A 80 1.10 3.64 -1.96
CA ALA A 80 1.42 4.57 -3.03
C ALA A 80 1.13 6.00 -2.58
N VAL A 81 2.06 6.91 -2.89
CA VAL A 81 1.94 8.33 -2.58
C VAL A 81 2.39 9.11 -3.81
N ARG A 82 1.63 10.14 -4.20
CA ARG A 82 2.02 10.98 -5.33
C ARG A 82 3.33 11.71 -4.99
N PRO A 83 4.23 11.85 -5.97
CA PRO A 83 5.54 12.46 -5.70
C PRO A 83 5.48 13.83 -5.03
N ALA A 84 4.49 14.65 -5.38
CA ALA A 84 4.35 15.99 -4.80
C ALA A 84 4.05 15.95 -3.29
N PHE A 85 3.63 14.81 -2.77
CA PHE A 85 3.23 14.65 -1.36
C PHE A 85 4.19 13.76 -0.59
N GLU A 86 5.31 13.37 -1.18
CA GLU A 86 6.34 12.63 -0.48
C GLU A 86 7.03 13.50 0.56
N ARG A 87 7.67 12.85 1.55
CA ARG A 87 8.45 13.50 2.61
C ARG A 87 7.63 14.37 3.53
N GLN A 88 6.32 14.14 3.58
CA GLN A 88 5.41 14.86 4.46
C GLN A 88 4.75 13.93 5.48
N GLY A 89 5.25 12.70 5.58
CA GLY A 89 4.72 11.72 6.54
C GLY A 89 3.45 11.03 6.07
N VAL A 90 3.00 11.26 4.84
CA VAL A 90 1.76 10.66 4.33
C VAL A 90 1.86 9.14 4.26
N GLY A 91 2.95 8.62 3.68
CA GLY A 91 3.13 7.18 3.56
C GLY A 91 3.23 6.49 4.90
N GLN A 92 3.95 7.10 5.83
CA GLN A 92 4.10 6.55 7.18
C GLN A 92 2.76 6.51 7.90
N LYS A 93 1.95 7.55 7.79
CA LYS A 93 0.64 7.62 8.42
C LYS A 93 -0.30 6.57 7.82
N LEU A 94 -0.32 6.45 6.50
CA LEU A 94 -1.16 5.46 5.82
C LEU A 94 -0.77 4.04 6.22
N LEU A 95 0.53 3.75 6.24
CA LEU A 95 1.01 2.44 6.65
C LEU A 95 0.60 2.14 8.10
N ALA A 96 0.75 3.12 8.99
CA ALA A 96 0.38 2.94 10.39
C ALA A 96 -1.11 2.61 10.54
N LEU A 97 -1.97 3.25 9.75
CA LEU A 97 -3.40 2.98 9.79
C LEU A 97 -3.72 1.54 9.36
N VAL A 98 -3.06 1.07 8.30
CA VAL A 98 -3.25 -0.31 7.82
C VAL A 98 -2.68 -1.32 8.82
N VAL A 99 -1.51 -1.06 9.37
CA VAL A 99 -0.90 -1.93 10.39
C VAL A 99 -1.84 -2.07 11.58
N ASP A 100 -2.39 -0.96 12.07
CA ASP A 100 -3.32 -1.00 13.19
C ASP A 100 -4.59 -1.77 12.85
N HIS A 101 -5.12 -1.58 11.65
CA HIS A 101 -6.30 -2.31 11.20
C HIS A 101 -6.05 -3.82 11.17
N LEU A 102 -4.92 -4.25 10.59
CA LEU A 102 -4.58 -5.67 10.52
C LEU A 102 -4.33 -6.27 11.91
N ARG A 103 -3.74 -5.47 12.82
CA ARG A 103 -3.58 -5.89 14.20
C ARG A 103 -4.94 -6.15 14.85
N ARG A 104 -5.91 -5.29 14.60
CA ARG A 104 -7.28 -5.47 15.13
C ARG A 104 -7.99 -6.67 14.52
N CYS A 105 -7.56 -7.10 13.33
CA CYS A 105 -8.07 -8.33 12.72
C CYS A 105 -7.48 -9.59 13.35
N GLY A 106 -6.56 -9.45 14.31
CA GLY A 106 -6.00 -10.57 15.04
C GLY A 106 -4.62 -11.00 14.61
N HIS A 107 -4.00 -10.30 13.67
CA HIS A 107 -2.66 -10.65 13.22
C HIS A 107 -1.61 -10.22 14.24
N THR A 108 -0.62 -11.08 14.47
CA THR A 108 0.54 -10.78 15.32
C THR A 108 1.79 -10.56 14.47
N LYS A 109 1.71 -10.89 13.20
CA LYS A 109 2.82 -10.74 12.26
C LYS A 109 2.26 -10.34 10.90
N LEU A 110 2.83 -9.30 10.31
CA LEU A 110 2.46 -8.81 9.00
C LEU A 110 3.62 -9.00 8.04
N PHE A 111 3.32 -9.00 6.74
CA PHE A 111 4.37 -9.13 5.72
C PHE A 111 4.05 -8.27 4.51
N LEU A 112 5.08 -7.98 3.72
CA LEU A 112 4.96 -7.29 2.45
C LEU A 112 6.14 -7.65 1.55
N GLY A 113 5.96 -7.42 0.24
CA GLY A 113 7.04 -7.54 -0.73
C GLY A 113 7.51 -6.15 -1.13
N CYS A 114 8.80 -5.96 -1.19
CA CYS A 114 9.37 -4.71 -1.69
C CYS A 114 10.69 -4.96 -2.39
N SER A 115 11.16 -3.95 -3.14
CA SER A 115 12.40 -4.07 -3.87
C SER A 115 13.58 -4.35 -2.94
N SER A 116 14.46 -5.25 -3.34
CA SER A 116 15.71 -5.53 -2.63
C SER A 116 16.82 -4.57 -3.02
N ASP A 117 16.55 -3.65 -3.95
CA ASP A 117 17.52 -2.65 -4.39
C ASP A 117 17.64 -1.55 -3.34
N SER A 118 18.83 -1.44 -2.72
CA SER A 118 19.06 -0.46 -1.65
C SER A 118 18.99 0.99 -2.13
N GLU A 119 19.04 1.22 -3.43
CA GLU A 119 18.91 2.56 -4.00
C GLU A 119 17.44 3.01 -4.10
N VAL A 120 16.51 2.07 -4.03
CA VAL A 120 15.08 2.38 -4.07
C VAL A 120 14.63 2.85 -2.70
N ARG A 121 13.80 3.87 -2.69
CA ARG A 121 13.37 4.53 -1.46
C ARG A 121 12.66 3.61 -0.47
N SER A 122 11.84 2.69 -0.96
CA SER A 122 11.11 1.75 -0.11
C SER A 122 12.02 0.84 0.70
N TYR A 123 13.23 0.55 0.21
CA TYR A 123 14.18 -0.29 0.91
C TYR A 123 14.47 0.22 2.32
N GLY A 124 14.80 1.51 2.46
CA GLY A 124 15.08 2.10 3.76
C GLY A 124 13.82 2.48 4.53
N PHE A 125 12.75 2.82 3.81
CA PHE A 125 11.50 3.28 4.41
C PHE A 125 10.94 2.25 5.39
N TYR A 126 10.72 1.03 4.93
CA TYR A 126 10.14 -0.02 5.78
C TYR A 126 11.09 -0.44 6.89
N ARG A 127 12.39 -0.54 6.59
CA ARG A 127 13.36 -0.94 7.59
C ARG A 127 13.45 0.04 8.75
N ARG A 128 13.33 1.34 8.47
CA ARG A 128 13.32 2.36 9.53
C ARG A 128 12.10 2.23 10.44
N LEU A 129 11.02 1.65 9.94
CA LEU A 129 9.79 1.48 10.70
C LEU A 129 9.71 0.11 11.39
N GLY A 130 10.80 -0.65 11.38
CA GLY A 130 10.89 -1.90 12.14
C GLY A 130 10.64 -3.16 11.34
N TRP A 131 10.39 -3.05 10.04
CA TRP A 131 10.23 -4.23 9.19
C TRP A 131 11.58 -4.90 8.94
N ARG A 132 11.61 -6.22 8.93
CA ARG A 132 12.84 -7.00 8.78
C ARG A 132 12.71 -8.00 7.65
N SER A 133 13.83 -8.23 6.94
CA SER A 133 13.85 -9.22 5.87
C SER A 133 13.65 -10.62 6.44
N THR A 134 12.83 -11.41 5.75
CA THR A 134 12.67 -12.84 6.07
C THR A 134 13.73 -13.70 5.39
N GLY A 135 14.49 -13.12 4.45
CA GLY A 135 15.42 -13.86 3.61
C GLY A 135 14.74 -14.50 2.40
N ALA A 136 13.42 -14.42 2.29
CA ALA A 136 12.68 -14.97 1.17
C ALA A 136 12.46 -13.91 0.09
N VAL A 137 12.29 -14.38 -1.15
CA VAL A 137 12.03 -13.53 -2.32
C VAL A 137 10.78 -14.09 -2.99
N ASP A 138 9.89 -13.23 -3.43
CA ASP A 138 8.67 -13.66 -4.10
C ASP A 138 8.90 -13.91 -5.60
N GLU A 139 7.82 -14.28 -6.30
CA GLU A 139 7.88 -14.61 -7.72
C GLU A 139 8.35 -13.46 -8.61
N ARG A 140 8.16 -12.23 -8.14
CA ARG A 140 8.54 -11.02 -8.88
C ARG A 140 9.96 -10.56 -8.56
N GLY A 141 10.64 -11.26 -7.66
CA GLY A 141 11.97 -10.88 -7.22
C GLY A 141 11.99 -9.88 -6.08
N ASP A 142 10.83 -9.56 -5.51
CA ASP A 142 10.76 -8.68 -4.35
C ASP A 142 11.14 -9.43 -3.08
N GLU A 143 11.84 -8.74 -2.22
CA GLU A 143 12.19 -9.25 -0.91
C GLU A 143 10.97 -9.21 0.01
N ILE A 144 10.75 -10.29 0.76
CA ILE A 144 9.65 -10.34 1.70
C ILE A 144 10.13 -9.85 3.06
N LEU A 145 9.51 -8.78 3.52
CA LEU A 145 9.75 -8.22 4.86
C LEU A 145 8.60 -8.59 5.76
N GLU A 146 8.88 -8.66 7.06
CA GLU A 146 7.82 -8.89 8.03
C GLU A 146 7.95 -7.95 9.22
N LEU A 147 6.83 -7.71 9.87
CA LEU A 147 6.73 -6.90 11.07
C LEU A 147 6.04 -7.73 12.15
N SER A 148 6.71 -7.91 13.27
CA SER A 148 6.11 -8.54 14.45
C SER A 148 5.40 -7.48 15.27
N LEU A 149 4.17 -7.77 15.66
CA LEU A 149 3.35 -6.85 16.43
C LEU A 149 3.42 -7.24 17.91
N PRO A 150 3.39 -6.25 18.82
CA PRO A 150 3.39 -6.54 20.26
C PRO A 150 2.15 -7.24 20.75
#